data_ec8525b39ead1c3894a5242ede863c8e
#
_entry.id   ec8525b39ead1c3894a5242ede863c8e
#
_cell.length_a   1.000
_cell.length_b   1.000
_cell.length_c   1.000
_cell.angle_alpha   90.00
_cell.angle_beta   90.00
_cell.angle_gamma   90.00
#
_symmetry.space_group_name_H-M   'P 1'
#
loop_
_entity.id
_entity.type
_entity.pdbx_description
1 polymer ?
#
loop_
_entity_poly.entity_id
_entity_poly.type
_entity_poly.pdbx_seq_one_letter_code
_entity_poly.pdbx_strand_id
1 'polypeptide(L)'
;MSNRIEKTEIVQRVARKTGMAQIEVEQVVDATFEEIYNALKKEERVSIRNFGTFYIDVRRSGTVFKFNPSQRLRALFGWSSTYKGDL
;
A
#
# COMPACT_ATOMS: atom_id res chain seq x y z
N MET A 1 2.57 2.68 21.67
CA MET A 1 3.53 1.72 21.15
C MET A 1 2.96 0.96 19.97
N SER A 2 3.67 0.85 18.88
CA SER A 2 3.16 0.19 17.71
C SER A 2 3.79 -1.19 17.57
N ASN A 3 2.98 -2.12 17.08
CA ASN A 3 3.47 -3.45 16.73
C ASN A 3 3.91 -3.42 15.29
N ARG A 4 4.98 -4.12 15.01
CA ARG A 4 5.50 -4.21 13.66
C ARG A 4 5.29 -5.63 13.16
N ILE A 5 4.70 -5.75 11.97
CA ILE A 5 4.62 -7.05 11.32
C ILE A 5 5.37 -6.95 10.00
N GLU A 6 5.96 -8.06 9.61
CA GLU A 6 6.74 -8.12 8.39
C GLU A 6 5.94 -8.78 7.28
N LYS A 7 6.48 -8.74 6.07
CA LYS A 7 5.84 -9.37 4.94
C LYS A 7 5.49 -10.83 5.22
N THR A 8 6.35 -11.53 5.93
CA THR A 8 6.12 -12.94 6.25
C THR A 8 4.80 -13.14 7.00
N GLU A 9 4.51 -12.25 7.95
CA GLU A 9 3.27 -12.35 8.70
C GLU A 9 2.06 -12.10 7.80
N ILE A 10 2.16 -11.12 6.92
CA ILE A 10 1.09 -10.84 5.97
C ILE A 10 0.85 -12.06 5.08
N VAL A 11 1.92 -12.66 4.58
CA VAL A 11 1.82 -13.84 3.72
C VAL A 11 1.12 -14.97 4.45
N GLN A 12 1.48 -15.20 5.71
CA GLN A 12 0.86 -16.27 6.50
C GLN A 12 -0.63 -16.03 6.69
N ARG A 13 -1.03 -14.79 6.97
CA ARG A 13 -2.43 -14.46 7.17
C ARG A 13 -3.24 -14.64 5.88
N VAL A 14 -2.66 -14.22 4.76
CA VAL A 14 -3.32 -14.36 3.47
C VAL A 14 -3.45 -15.83 3.10
N ALA A 15 -2.41 -16.62 3.34
CA ALA A 15 -2.45 -18.05 3.06
C ALA A 15 -3.57 -18.73 3.84
N ARG A 16 -3.71 -18.39 5.12
CA ARG A 16 -4.79 -18.96 5.93
C ARG A 16 -6.16 -18.54 5.42
N LYS A 17 -6.29 -17.27 5.05
CA LYS A 17 -7.56 -16.72 4.61
C LYS A 17 -8.00 -17.31 3.27
N THR A 18 -7.07 -17.57 2.38
CA THR A 18 -7.37 -18.01 1.02
C THR A 18 -7.28 -19.52 0.83
N GLY A 19 -6.65 -20.23 1.76
CA GLY A 19 -6.39 -21.64 1.59
C GLY A 19 -5.26 -21.95 0.62
N MET A 20 -4.53 -20.94 0.18
CA MET A 20 -3.41 -21.14 -0.74
C MET A 20 -2.15 -21.53 0.03
N ALA A 21 -1.24 -22.19 -0.67
CA ALA A 21 0.05 -22.53 -0.10
C ALA A 21 0.83 -21.23 0.17
N GLN A 22 1.55 -21.21 1.27
CA GLN A 22 2.29 -20.02 1.68
C GLN A 22 3.31 -19.58 0.63
N ILE A 23 3.97 -20.53 -0.02
CA ILE A 23 4.95 -20.20 -1.05
C ILE A 23 4.29 -19.53 -2.25
N GLU A 24 3.09 -19.97 -2.61
CA GLU A 24 2.37 -19.35 -3.71
C GLU A 24 1.95 -17.92 -3.36
N VAL A 25 1.47 -17.72 -2.14
CA VAL A 25 1.08 -16.40 -1.68
C VAL A 25 2.28 -15.46 -1.70
N GLU A 26 3.42 -15.95 -1.24
CA GLU A 26 4.63 -15.11 -1.22
C GLU A 26 5.01 -14.67 -2.62
N GLN A 27 4.93 -15.57 -3.60
CA GLN A 27 5.24 -15.22 -4.98
C GLN A 27 4.31 -14.16 -5.52
N VAL A 28 3.01 -14.28 -5.23
CA VAL A 28 2.04 -13.30 -5.70
C VAL A 28 2.24 -11.95 -5.01
N VAL A 29 2.49 -11.97 -3.71
CA VAL A 29 2.72 -10.73 -2.96
C VAL A 29 3.96 -10.02 -3.49
N ASP A 30 5.04 -10.76 -3.68
CA ASP A 30 6.28 -10.17 -4.18
C ASP A 30 6.10 -9.58 -5.57
N ALA A 31 5.42 -10.32 -6.46
CA ALA A 31 5.17 -9.83 -7.81
C ALA A 31 4.30 -8.58 -7.79
N THR A 32 3.32 -8.54 -6.90
CA THR A 32 2.43 -7.39 -6.78
C THR A 32 3.20 -6.15 -6.40
N PHE A 33 4.04 -6.24 -5.37
CA PHE A 33 4.80 -5.07 -4.95
C PHE A 33 5.85 -4.68 -5.96
N GLU A 34 6.39 -5.64 -6.69
CA GLU A 34 7.33 -5.31 -7.75
C GLU A 34 6.67 -4.51 -8.86
N GLU A 35 5.43 -4.85 -9.21
CA GLU A 35 4.71 -4.09 -10.22
C GLU A 35 4.38 -2.69 -9.75
N ILE A 36 4.03 -2.54 -8.47
CA ILE A 36 3.80 -1.22 -7.91
C ILE A 36 5.10 -0.42 -7.96
N TYR A 37 6.21 -1.04 -7.58
CA TYR A 37 7.51 -0.40 -7.61
C TYR A 37 7.85 0.08 -9.02
N ASN A 38 7.63 -0.78 -10.02
CA ASN A 38 7.94 -0.43 -11.41
C ASN A 38 7.07 0.71 -11.92
N ALA A 39 5.80 0.73 -11.53
CA ALA A 39 4.91 1.81 -11.93
C ALA A 39 5.36 3.14 -11.34
N LEU A 40 5.69 3.13 -10.05
CA LEU A 40 6.15 4.34 -9.38
C LEU A 40 7.48 4.84 -9.97
N LYS A 41 8.32 3.92 -10.38
CA LYS A 41 9.59 4.27 -11.02
C LYS A 41 9.36 5.04 -12.31
N LYS A 42 8.24 4.80 -12.99
CA LYS A 42 7.85 5.53 -14.18
C LYS A 42 6.97 6.73 -13.86
N GLU A 43 6.84 7.06 -12.59
CA GLU A 43 6.02 8.17 -12.11
C GLU A 43 4.54 8.01 -12.43
N GLU A 44 4.10 6.78 -12.57
CA GLU A 44 2.68 6.50 -12.74
C GLU A 44 2.00 6.47 -11.37
N ARG A 45 0.73 6.88 -11.35
CA ARG A 45 -0.05 6.77 -10.13
C ARG A 45 -0.59 5.37 -10.01
N VAL A 46 -0.52 4.79 -8.82
CA VAL A 46 -1.03 3.45 -8.57
C VAL A 46 -2.20 3.57 -7.62
N SER A 47 -3.40 3.36 -8.14
CA SER A 47 -4.62 3.48 -7.36
C SER A 47 -5.12 2.09 -7.01
N ILE A 48 -5.18 1.79 -5.71
CA ILE A 48 -5.68 0.51 -5.20
C ILE A 48 -7.04 0.78 -4.58
N ARG A 49 -8.07 0.23 -5.20
CA ARG A 49 -9.44 0.47 -4.77
C ARG A 49 -9.62 0.12 -3.30
N ASN A 50 -10.26 1.01 -2.55
CA ASN A 50 -10.55 0.86 -1.13
C ASN A 50 -9.31 0.90 -0.24
N PHE A 51 -8.14 1.23 -0.79
CA PHE A 51 -6.93 1.34 0.00
C PHE A 51 -6.33 2.73 -0.14
N GLY A 52 -5.97 3.12 -1.35
CA GLY A 52 -5.43 4.45 -1.56
C GLY A 52 -4.63 4.53 -2.85
N THR A 53 -4.02 5.68 -3.04
CA THR A 53 -3.23 5.95 -4.24
C THR A 53 -1.81 6.28 -3.84
N PHE A 54 -0.86 5.57 -4.44
CA PHE A 54 0.56 5.85 -4.30
C PHE A 54 1.00 6.67 -5.50
N TYR A 55 1.85 7.67 -5.26
CA TYR A 55 2.39 8.44 -6.38
C TYR A 55 3.67 9.14 -5.97
N ILE A 56 4.39 9.60 -6.99
CA ILE A 56 5.64 10.32 -6.80
C ILE A 56 5.38 11.78 -7.12
N ASP A 57 5.81 12.65 -6.22
CA ASP A 57 5.69 14.09 -6.38
C ASP A 57 7.08 14.63 -6.68
N VAL A 58 7.32 15.04 -7.91
CA VAL A 58 8.62 15.53 -8.33
C VAL A 58 8.69 17.01 -8.06
N ARG A 59 9.64 17.41 -7.23
CA ARG A 59 9.81 18.79 -6.84
C ARG A 59 11.21 19.26 -7.19
N ARG A 60 11.38 20.59 -7.16
CA ARG A 60 12.68 21.18 -7.42
C ARG A 60 13.74 20.63 -6.47
N SER A 61 13.37 20.43 -5.22
CA SER A 61 14.31 19.97 -4.19
C SER A 61 14.48 18.46 -4.16
N GLY A 62 13.74 17.73 -5.00
CA GLY A 62 13.86 16.28 -5.04
C GLY A 62 12.52 15.61 -5.24
N THR A 63 12.55 14.30 -5.15
CA THR A 63 11.37 13.47 -5.38
C THR A 63 10.81 13.01 -4.03
N VAL A 64 9.51 13.13 -3.87
CA VAL A 64 8.83 12.75 -2.64
C VAL A 64 7.83 11.64 -2.95
N PHE A 65 7.86 10.58 -2.16
CA PHE A 65 6.88 9.51 -2.25
C PHE A 65 5.65 9.90 -1.44
N LYS A 66 4.48 9.79 -2.05
CA LYS A 66 3.23 10.18 -1.43
C LYS A 66 2.24 9.04 -1.42
N PHE A 67 1.40 9.01 -0.41
CA PHE A 67 0.31 8.06 -0.31
C PHE A 67 -0.95 8.81 0.12
N ASN A 68 -2.02 8.64 -0.66
CA ASN A 68 -3.31 9.25 -0.39
C ASN A 68 -4.28 8.15 0.02
N PRO A 69 -4.66 8.06 1.29
CA PRO A 69 -5.54 6.96 1.71
C PRO A 69 -6.95 7.10 1.16
N SER A 70 -7.59 5.97 0.94
CA SER A 70 -8.95 5.93 0.46
C SER A 70 -9.93 6.38 1.54
N GLN A 71 -11.18 6.63 1.14
CA GLN A 71 -12.23 6.95 2.10
C GLN A 71 -12.39 5.85 3.14
N ARG A 72 -12.33 4.61 2.71
CA ARG A 72 -12.46 3.49 3.62
C ARG A 72 -11.35 3.50 4.67
N LEU A 73 -10.12 3.76 4.23
CA LEU A 73 -8.99 3.78 5.15
C LEU A 73 -9.09 4.95 6.11
N ARG A 74 -9.54 6.11 5.62
CA ARG A 74 -9.73 7.27 6.48
C ARG A 74 -10.81 7.02 7.52
N ALA A 75 -11.91 6.41 7.11
CA ALA A 75 -13.01 6.12 8.02
C ALA A 75 -12.57 5.17 9.12
N LEU A 76 -11.70 4.24 8.78
CA LEU A 76 -11.19 3.28 9.76
C LEU A 76 -10.55 3.98 10.95
N PHE A 77 -9.91 5.11 10.72
CA PHE A 77 -9.21 5.84 11.77
C PHE A 77 -9.94 7.12 12.19
N GLY A 78 -11.17 7.31 11.72
CA GLY A 78 -11.94 8.48 12.08
C GLY A 78 -11.50 9.75 11.38
N TRP A 79 -10.84 9.63 10.25
CA TRP A 79 -10.33 10.82 9.53
C TRP A 79 -11.29 11.32 8.46
N SER A 80 -12.46 10.79 8.38
CA SER A 80 -13.32 10.89 7.20
C SER A 80 -13.42 12.28 6.60
N SER A 81 -14.36 13.10 7.12
CA SER A 81 -14.69 14.36 6.46
C SER A 81 -13.80 15.50 6.89
N THR A 82 -13.15 15.39 8.03
CA THR A 82 -12.37 16.50 8.56
C THR A 82 -10.88 16.35 8.33
N TYR A 83 -10.46 15.22 7.82
CA TYR A 83 -9.04 14.98 7.62
C TYR A 83 -8.51 15.83 6.48
N LYS A 84 -7.45 16.55 6.70
CA LYS A 84 -6.86 17.42 5.70
C LYS A 84 -5.37 17.22 5.52
N GLY A 85 -4.81 16.26 6.21
CA GLY A 85 -3.37 16.04 6.10
C GLY A 85 -3.00 15.36 4.80
N ASP A 86 -1.76 15.53 4.42
CA ASP A 86 -1.16 14.78 3.32
C ASP A 86 -0.52 13.55 3.90
N LEU A 87 -0.96 12.44 3.46
CA LEU A 87 -0.32 11.21 3.92
C LEU A 87 0.44 10.58 2.82
#